data_c0cb46f6ea22c7a1d4180fdaa8d3da02
#
_entry.id   c0cb46f6ea22c7a1d4180fdaa8d3da02
#
_cell.length_a   1.000
_cell.length_b   1.000
_cell.length_c   1.000
_cell.angle_alpha   90.00
_cell.angle_beta   90.00
_cell.angle_gamma   90.00
#
_symmetry.space_group_name_H-M   'P 1'
#
loop_
_entity.id
_entity.type
_entity.pdbx_description
1 polymer ?
#
loop_
_entity_poly.entity_id
_entity_poly.type
_entity_poly.pdbx_seq_one_letter_code
_entity_poly.pdbx_strand_id
1 'polypeptide(L)'
;MKINIPTSLQDITLNQFVEFQNSEQTNQDLVSIFCEIENTNLLQLKDFQEITEMVTNALNSNPNFYRRFIYKGVHYGFIPKLDNLSTAEYIDLEMYMAKPETFYKAMSILYRPVVKYKRNWFKRTEPFYDIVPYSGTNEIFKDAPSEYYLGACAFFFALLKDCEKYMLDYSMSILKKSKQGRAYLTQNGDGMLALEL
;
A
#
# COMPACT_ATOMS: atom_id res chain seq x y z
N MET A 1 10.93 23.52 24.14
CA MET A 1 10.62 22.10 23.86
C MET A 1 11.02 21.82 22.40
N LYS A 2 11.70 20.73 22.10
CA LYS A 2 12.04 20.39 20.70
C LYS A 2 10.95 19.46 20.20
N ILE A 3 10.14 19.94 19.26
CA ILE A 3 9.06 19.18 18.67
C ILE A 3 9.56 18.60 17.35
N ASN A 4 9.34 17.33 17.12
CA ASN A 4 9.62 16.68 15.83
C ASN A 4 8.34 16.72 14.98
N ILE A 5 8.34 17.51 13.91
CA ILE A 5 7.19 17.65 13.02
C ILE A 5 7.48 16.82 11.77
N PRO A 6 6.66 15.80 11.45
CA PRO A 6 6.85 15.03 10.24
C PRO A 6 6.57 15.90 9.00
N THR A 7 7.42 15.78 7.99
CA THR A 7 7.34 16.52 6.73
C THR A 7 6.94 15.61 5.56
N SER A 8 6.99 14.31 5.77
CA SER A 8 6.66 13.29 4.77
C SER A 8 6.12 12.02 5.42
N LEU A 9 5.55 11.13 4.62
CA LEU A 9 5.11 9.79 5.08
C LEU A 9 6.30 8.91 5.54
N GLN A 10 7.53 9.27 5.21
CA GLN A 10 8.72 8.57 5.72
C GLN A 10 9.01 8.88 7.19
N ASP A 11 8.58 10.05 7.66
CA ASP A 11 8.79 10.48 9.04
C ASP A 11 7.70 9.94 9.98
N ILE A 12 6.65 9.37 9.42
CA ILE A 12 5.48 8.81 10.12
C ILE A 12 5.63 7.30 10.18
N THR A 13 5.63 6.72 11.37
CA THR A 13 5.66 5.26 11.52
C THR A 13 4.30 4.64 11.18
N LEU A 14 4.31 3.36 10.79
CA LEU A 14 3.06 2.64 10.54
C LEU A 14 2.18 2.56 11.79
N ASN A 15 2.80 2.44 12.98
CA ASN A 15 2.07 2.42 14.25
C ASN A 15 1.36 3.75 14.52
N GLN A 16 2.02 4.90 14.33
CA GLN A 16 1.41 6.22 14.48
C GLN A 16 0.26 6.39 13.47
N PHE A 17 0.45 5.93 12.23
CA PHE A 17 -0.61 5.98 11.22
C PHE A 17 -1.82 5.14 11.64
N VAL A 18 -1.62 3.93 12.16
CA VAL A 18 -2.67 3.04 12.66
C VAL A 18 -3.37 3.64 13.88
N GLU A 19 -2.61 4.21 14.82
CA GLU A 19 -3.15 4.87 16.00
C GLU A 19 -4.08 6.04 15.61
N PHE A 20 -3.66 6.84 14.64
CA PHE A 20 -4.49 7.93 14.12
C PHE A 20 -5.75 7.42 13.41
N GLN A 21 -5.67 6.32 12.65
CA GLN A 21 -6.85 5.72 12.01
C GLN A 21 -7.88 5.19 13.02
N ASN A 22 -7.44 4.80 14.20
CA ASN A 22 -8.29 4.29 15.29
C ASN A 22 -8.76 5.37 16.26
N SER A 23 -8.25 6.61 16.14
CA SER A 23 -8.67 7.76 16.94
C SER A 23 -9.89 8.46 16.33
N GLU A 24 -10.38 9.50 16.98
CA GLU A 24 -11.44 10.36 16.45
C GLU A 24 -11.00 11.21 15.25
N GLN A 25 -9.72 11.14 14.90
CA GLN A 25 -9.07 11.86 13.80
C GLN A 25 -9.25 13.39 13.90
N THR A 26 -9.23 13.89 15.11
CA THR A 26 -9.26 15.32 15.38
C THR A 26 -7.90 15.97 15.10
N ASN A 27 -7.87 17.31 14.98
CA ASN A 27 -6.62 18.04 14.88
C ASN A 27 -5.74 17.85 16.13
N GLN A 28 -6.33 17.62 17.29
CA GLN A 28 -5.61 17.28 18.51
C GLN A 28 -4.92 15.92 18.41
N ASP A 29 -5.63 14.89 17.94
CA ASP A 29 -5.07 13.56 17.73
C ASP A 29 -3.94 13.61 16.71
N LEU A 30 -4.14 14.36 15.62
CA LEU A 30 -3.14 14.55 14.59
C LEU A 30 -1.83 15.12 15.16
N VAL A 31 -1.91 16.19 15.93
CA VAL A 31 -0.70 16.82 16.52
C VAL A 31 -0.12 15.95 17.64
N SER A 32 -0.95 15.35 18.51
CA SER A 32 -0.46 14.55 19.62
C SER A 32 0.26 13.28 19.16
N ILE A 33 -0.32 12.55 18.22
CA ILE A 33 0.21 11.26 17.74
C ILE A 33 1.46 11.48 16.88
N PHE A 34 1.38 12.35 15.87
CA PHE A 34 2.48 12.48 14.91
C PHE A 34 3.65 13.35 15.38
N CYS A 35 3.41 14.26 16.31
CA CYS A 35 4.48 15.08 16.91
C CYS A 35 4.89 14.59 18.32
N GLU A 36 4.27 13.50 18.80
CA GLU A 36 4.52 12.92 20.12
C GLU A 36 4.36 13.94 21.27
N ILE A 37 3.28 14.74 21.20
CA ILE A 37 2.98 15.79 22.18
C ILE A 37 1.84 15.31 23.07
N GLU A 38 2.12 15.01 24.34
CA GLU A 38 1.10 14.56 25.31
C GLU A 38 0.04 15.62 25.60
N ASN A 39 0.41 16.90 25.60
CA ASN A 39 -0.50 17.99 25.94
C ASN A 39 -0.44 19.11 24.90
N THR A 40 -1.31 19.05 23.91
CA THR A 40 -1.41 20.05 22.83
C THR A 40 -1.90 21.41 23.31
N ASN A 41 -2.56 21.49 24.49
CA ASN A 41 -3.01 22.76 25.08
C ASN A 41 -1.86 23.69 25.52
N LEU A 42 -0.63 23.19 25.59
CA LEU A 42 0.56 23.98 25.87
C LEU A 42 1.07 24.74 24.65
N LEU A 43 0.57 24.47 23.47
CA LEU A 43 0.93 25.14 22.24
C LEU A 43 0.16 26.46 22.10
N GLN A 44 0.81 27.48 21.53
CA GLN A 44 0.10 28.67 21.08
C GLN A 44 -0.80 28.30 19.90
N LEU A 45 -1.95 28.94 19.77
CA LEU A 45 -2.93 28.65 18.71
C LEU A 45 -2.31 28.74 17.31
N LYS A 46 -1.44 29.70 17.08
CA LYS A 46 -0.74 29.87 15.81
C LYS A 46 0.17 28.69 15.50
N ASP A 47 0.97 28.25 16.45
CA ASP A 47 1.90 27.13 16.29
C ASP A 47 1.13 25.83 16.08
N PHE A 48 0.02 25.63 16.82
CA PHE A 48 -0.87 24.50 16.66
C PHE A 48 -1.45 24.41 15.22
N GLN A 49 -1.91 25.54 14.68
CA GLN A 49 -2.45 25.60 13.31
C GLN A 49 -1.36 25.30 12.27
N GLU A 50 -0.16 25.88 12.42
CA GLU A 50 0.96 25.65 11.51
C GLU A 50 1.40 24.19 11.53
N ILE A 51 1.54 23.58 12.70
CA ILE A 51 1.88 22.17 12.86
C ILE A 51 0.79 21.28 12.21
N THR A 52 -0.48 21.57 12.48
CA THR A 52 -1.61 20.83 11.88
C THR A 52 -1.55 20.84 10.36
N GLU A 53 -1.28 21.99 9.75
CA GLU A 53 -1.16 22.14 8.31
C GLU A 53 0.02 21.32 7.76
N MET A 54 1.19 21.41 8.41
CA MET A 54 2.38 20.65 7.99
C MET A 54 2.15 19.14 8.02
N VAL A 55 1.59 18.62 9.11
CA VAL A 55 1.30 17.18 9.25
C VAL A 55 0.22 16.73 8.27
N THR A 56 -0.81 17.54 8.06
CA THR A 56 -1.85 17.25 7.06
C THR A 56 -1.27 17.17 5.65
N ASN A 57 -0.37 18.08 5.31
CA ASN A 57 0.32 18.06 4.01
C ASN A 57 1.19 16.81 3.86
N ALA A 58 1.89 16.38 4.92
CA ALA A 58 2.66 15.15 4.93
C ALA A 58 1.77 13.91 4.70
N LEU A 59 0.63 13.82 5.37
CA LEU A 59 -0.34 12.72 5.22
C LEU A 59 -1.00 12.68 3.84
N ASN A 60 -1.27 13.83 3.24
CA ASN A 60 -1.88 13.94 1.92
C ASN A 60 -0.88 13.78 0.77
N SER A 61 0.40 13.59 1.06
CA SER A 61 1.41 13.36 0.03
C SER A 61 1.19 12.01 -0.67
N ASN A 62 1.48 11.96 -1.96
CA ASN A 62 1.40 10.69 -2.70
C ASN A 62 2.51 9.74 -2.23
N PRO A 63 2.18 8.54 -1.74
CA PRO A 63 3.20 7.60 -1.30
C PRO A 63 3.99 7.03 -2.48
N ASN A 64 5.30 6.96 -2.35
CA ASN A 64 6.16 6.33 -3.33
C ASN A 64 6.15 4.81 -3.15
N PHE A 65 6.12 4.09 -4.27
CA PHE A 65 6.31 2.65 -4.25
C PHE A 65 7.79 2.29 -4.22
N TYR A 66 8.21 1.59 -3.19
CA TYR A 66 9.57 1.08 -3.04
C TYR A 66 9.59 -0.40 -3.38
N ARG A 67 10.17 -0.75 -4.50
CA ARG A 67 10.37 -2.16 -4.85
C ARG A 67 11.31 -2.86 -3.86
N ARG A 68 12.26 -2.12 -3.28
CA ARG A 68 13.22 -2.58 -2.26
C ARG A 68 13.59 -1.44 -1.34
N PHE A 69 13.82 -1.78 -0.07
CA PHE A 69 14.34 -0.85 0.92
C PHE A 69 15.22 -1.59 1.94
N ILE A 70 15.99 -0.84 2.69
CA ILE A 70 16.75 -1.35 3.83
C ILE A 70 16.07 -0.84 5.09
N TYR A 71 15.73 -1.76 5.98
CA TYR A 71 15.17 -1.41 7.27
C TYR A 71 15.81 -2.23 8.38
N LYS A 72 16.27 -1.55 9.44
CA LYS A 72 17.01 -2.16 10.57
C LYS A 72 18.11 -3.14 10.10
N GLY A 73 18.85 -2.75 9.04
CA GLY A 73 19.97 -3.52 8.50
C GLY A 73 19.60 -4.70 7.59
N VAL A 74 18.31 -4.98 7.40
CA VAL A 74 17.82 -6.04 6.52
C VAL A 74 17.34 -5.45 5.19
N HIS A 75 17.72 -6.08 4.09
CA HIS A 75 17.22 -5.75 2.75
C HIS A 75 15.87 -6.43 2.53
N TYR A 76 14.82 -5.64 2.38
CA TYR A 76 13.48 -6.11 2.04
C TYR A 76 13.18 -5.87 0.57
N GLY A 77 12.50 -6.83 -0.06
CA GLY A 77 12.02 -6.73 -1.43
C GLY A 77 10.52 -7.02 -1.52
N PHE A 78 9.83 -6.23 -2.33
CA PHE A 78 8.44 -6.50 -2.68
C PHE A 78 8.36 -7.83 -3.46
N ILE A 79 7.26 -8.55 -3.36
CA ILE A 79 7.05 -9.81 -4.07
C ILE A 79 7.36 -9.62 -5.57
N PRO A 80 8.38 -10.34 -6.13
CA PRO A 80 8.83 -10.12 -7.50
C PRO A 80 7.77 -10.44 -8.56
N LYS A 81 6.90 -11.39 -8.26
CA LYS A 81 5.78 -11.81 -9.10
C LYS A 81 4.60 -12.11 -8.21
N LEU A 82 3.43 -11.55 -8.52
CA LEU A 82 2.20 -11.84 -7.78
C LEU A 82 1.76 -13.30 -7.94
N ASP A 83 2.10 -13.95 -9.06
CA ASP A 83 1.86 -15.39 -9.29
C ASP A 83 2.57 -16.28 -8.25
N ASN A 84 3.54 -15.74 -7.51
CA ASN A 84 4.23 -16.44 -6.44
C ASN A 84 3.49 -16.36 -5.09
N LEU A 85 2.40 -15.58 -4.99
CA LEU A 85 1.51 -15.62 -3.84
C LEU A 85 0.70 -16.90 -3.86
N SER A 86 0.74 -17.65 -2.77
CA SER A 86 -0.21 -18.74 -2.57
C SER A 86 -1.62 -18.17 -2.32
N THR A 87 -2.65 -18.97 -2.58
CA THR A 87 -4.04 -18.57 -2.29
C THR A 87 -4.23 -18.21 -0.81
N ALA A 88 -3.57 -18.93 0.09
CA ALA A 88 -3.61 -18.64 1.53
C ALA A 88 -2.99 -17.28 1.86
N GLU A 89 -1.81 -16.98 1.30
CA GLU A 89 -1.16 -15.67 1.48
C GLU A 89 -2.01 -14.52 0.91
N TYR A 90 -2.71 -14.75 -0.20
CA TYR A 90 -3.61 -13.76 -0.78
C TYR A 90 -4.82 -13.48 0.13
N ILE A 91 -5.46 -14.53 0.66
CA ILE A 91 -6.58 -14.41 1.60
C ILE A 91 -6.13 -13.69 2.87
N ASP A 92 -4.97 -14.06 3.42
CA ASP A 92 -4.38 -13.40 4.58
C ASP A 92 -4.10 -11.92 4.31
N LEU A 93 -3.59 -11.61 3.10
CA LEU A 93 -3.30 -10.22 2.69
C LEU A 93 -4.58 -9.38 2.66
N GLU A 94 -5.65 -9.86 2.03
CA GLU A 94 -6.95 -9.17 2.00
C GLU A 94 -7.48 -8.94 3.43
N MET A 95 -7.42 -9.96 4.27
CA MET A 95 -7.87 -9.86 5.66
C MET A 95 -7.05 -8.84 6.46
N TYR A 96 -5.72 -8.81 6.26
CA TYR A 96 -4.84 -7.90 6.98
C TYR A 96 -4.90 -6.46 6.46
N MET A 97 -5.22 -6.25 5.19
CA MET A 97 -5.44 -4.93 4.62
C MET A 97 -6.78 -4.31 5.00
N ALA A 98 -7.74 -5.12 5.47
CA ALA A 98 -9.06 -4.66 5.85
C ALA A 98 -9.10 -3.93 7.21
N LYS A 99 -8.08 -4.11 8.07
CA LYS A 99 -8.05 -3.57 9.43
C LYS A 99 -6.72 -2.87 9.71
N PRO A 100 -6.73 -1.60 10.16
CA PRO A 100 -5.51 -0.85 10.45
C PRO A 100 -4.54 -1.58 11.38
N GLU A 101 -5.03 -2.24 12.43
CA GLU A 101 -4.21 -2.94 13.43
C GLU A 101 -3.38 -4.08 12.82
N THR A 102 -3.73 -4.54 11.64
CA THR A 102 -3.09 -5.66 10.95
C THR A 102 -2.22 -5.26 9.76
N PHE A 103 -2.06 -3.97 9.48
CA PHE A 103 -1.24 -3.47 8.35
C PHE A 103 0.20 -3.97 8.37
N TYR A 104 0.83 -4.08 9.56
CA TYR A 104 2.19 -4.65 9.66
C TYR A 104 2.26 -6.12 9.23
N LYS A 105 1.14 -6.86 9.36
CA LYS A 105 1.04 -8.26 8.89
C LYS A 105 0.95 -8.29 7.37
N ALA A 106 0.16 -7.39 6.76
CA ALA A 106 0.13 -7.23 5.31
C ALA A 106 1.52 -6.88 4.75
N MET A 107 2.25 -5.97 5.42
CA MET A 107 3.65 -5.66 5.08
C MET A 107 4.53 -6.92 5.09
N SER A 108 4.35 -7.82 6.05
CA SER A 108 5.14 -9.06 6.14
C SER A 108 4.88 -10.04 4.99
N ILE A 109 3.71 -9.96 4.37
CA ILE A 109 3.40 -10.74 3.15
C ILE A 109 4.04 -10.06 1.93
N LEU A 110 3.83 -8.74 1.79
CA LEU A 110 4.25 -7.98 0.61
C LEU A 110 5.77 -7.80 0.53
N TYR A 111 6.45 -7.61 1.66
CA TYR A 111 7.89 -7.37 1.74
C TYR A 111 8.59 -8.46 2.56
N ARG A 112 9.55 -9.09 1.93
CA ARG A 112 10.31 -10.20 2.53
C ARG A 112 11.80 -9.95 2.41
N PRO A 113 12.62 -10.52 3.33
CA PRO A 113 14.06 -10.42 3.21
C PRO A 113 14.57 -10.93 1.86
N VAL A 114 15.46 -10.17 1.24
CA VAL A 114 16.12 -10.54 -0.01
C VAL A 114 17.27 -11.50 0.29
N VAL A 115 17.25 -12.67 -0.33
CA VAL A 115 18.26 -13.72 -0.13
C VAL A 115 19.36 -13.62 -1.15
N LYS A 116 19.02 -13.32 -2.41
CA LYS A 116 19.97 -13.36 -3.53
C LYS A 116 19.60 -12.33 -4.58
N TYR A 117 20.62 -11.60 -5.05
CA TYR A 117 20.50 -10.74 -6.21
C TYR A 117 20.97 -11.50 -7.45
N LYS A 118 20.09 -11.64 -8.46
CA LYS A 118 20.46 -12.17 -9.78
C LYS A 118 20.80 -11.00 -10.69
N ARG A 119 22.10 -10.77 -10.94
CA ARG A 119 22.57 -9.75 -11.87
C ARG A 119 22.42 -10.27 -13.30
N ASN A 120 21.51 -9.69 -14.06
CA ASN A 120 21.40 -9.99 -15.48
C ASN A 120 22.38 -9.10 -16.25
N TRP A 121 23.53 -9.66 -16.66
CA TRP A 121 24.62 -8.94 -17.33
C TRP A 121 24.18 -8.32 -18.67
N PHE A 122 23.19 -8.91 -19.35
CA PHE A 122 22.78 -8.52 -20.70
C PHE A 122 21.56 -7.58 -20.78
N LYS A 123 20.82 -7.36 -19.70
CA LYS A 123 19.68 -6.47 -19.69
C LYS A 123 19.83 -5.38 -18.63
N ARG A 124 19.71 -4.12 -19.04
CA ARG A 124 19.64 -2.92 -18.18
C ARG A 124 18.37 -2.85 -17.31
N THR A 125 17.67 -3.96 -17.17
CA THR A 125 16.50 -4.07 -16.30
C THR A 125 16.97 -4.27 -14.85
N GLU A 126 16.16 -3.81 -13.89
CA GLU A 126 16.44 -3.95 -12.47
C GLU A 126 16.85 -5.37 -12.10
N PRO A 127 17.83 -5.52 -11.17
CA PRO A 127 18.32 -6.83 -10.79
C PRO A 127 17.17 -7.67 -10.24
N PHE A 128 16.96 -8.83 -10.82
CA PHE A 128 16.03 -9.82 -10.30
C PHE A 128 16.55 -10.32 -8.96
N TYR A 129 15.68 -10.41 -7.95
CA TYR A 129 16.03 -10.90 -6.63
C TYR A 129 15.10 -12.02 -6.19
N ASP A 130 15.63 -12.90 -5.35
CA ASP A 130 14.85 -13.94 -4.66
C ASP A 130 14.58 -13.46 -3.24
N ILE A 131 13.41 -13.76 -2.73
CA ILE A 131 12.97 -13.42 -1.37
C ILE A 131 12.77 -14.70 -0.55
N VAL A 132 12.88 -14.57 0.78
CA VAL A 132 12.55 -15.66 1.70
C VAL A 132 11.07 -16.04 1.55
N PRO A 133 10.71 -17.34 1.59
CA PRO A 133 9.31 -17.74 1.69
C PRO A 133 8.62 -17.09 2.89
N TYR A 134 7.32 -16.85 2.80
CA TYR A 134 6.56 -16.32 3.92
C TYR A 134 6.58 -17.28 5.11
N SER A 135 7.01 -16.81 6.25
CA SER A 135 7.17 -17.61 7.47
C SER A 135 6.34 -17.08 8.64
N GLY A 136 5.41 -16.19 8.36
CA GLY A 136 4.56 -15.55 9.35
C GLY A 136 4.79 -14.04 9.47
N THR A 137 4.04 -13.42 10.37
CA THR A 137 4.03 -11.97 10.55
C THR A 137 5.26 -11.48 11.32
N ASN A 138 5.76 -10.31 10.95
CA ASN A 138 6.89 -9.67 11.60
C ASN A 138 6.47 -8.31 12.17
N GLU A 139 6.49 -8.18 13.50
CA GLU A 139 6.11 -6.93 14.17
C GLU A 139 7.09 -5.77 13.95
N ILE A 140 8.28 -6.04 13.41
CA ILE A 140 9.28 -5.01 13.11
C ILE A 140 8.72 -3.91 12.19
N PHE A 141 7.71 -4.21 11.39
CA PHE A 141 7.09 -3.24 10.49
C PHE A 141 6.16 -2.25 11.18
N LYS A 142 5.81 -2.44 12.44
CA LYS A 142 5.02 -1.47 13.20
C LYS A 142 5.73 -0.11 13.26
N ASP A 143 7.05 -0.12 13.44
CA ASP A 143 7.87 1.10 13.54
C ASP A 143 8.47 1.52 12.19
N ALA A 144 8.14 0.81 11.10
CA ALA A 144 8.61 1.18 9.77
C ALA A 144 7.89 2.42 9.25
N PRO A 145 8.51 3.22 8.37
CA PRO A 145 7.84 4.31 7.68
C PRO A 145 6.53 3.86 7.02
N SER A 146 5.45 4.59 7.30
CA SER A 146 4.12 4.30 6.73
C SER A 146 4.10 4.34 5.21
N GLU A 147 4.99 5.13 4.60
CA GLU A 147 5.14 5.23 3.15
C GLU A 147 5.40 3.89 2.48
N TYR A 148 6.15 2.98 3.13
CA TYR A 148 6.41 1.66 2.54
C TYR A 148 5.12 0.84 2.39
N TYR A 149 4.23 0.91 3.38
CA TYR A 149 2.95 0.24 3.33
C TYR A 149 1.99 0.91 2.34
N LEU A 150 1.83 2.22 2.46
CA LEU A 150 0.89 2.98 1.62
C LEU A 150 1.28 2.94 0.15
N GLY A 151 2.56 3.05 -0.17
CA GLY A 151 3.06 2.91 -1.54
C GLY A 151 2.87 1.51 -2.10
N ALA A 152 3.07 0.47 -1.28
CA ALA A 152 2.80 -0.91 -1.68
C ALA A 152 1.31 -1.16 -1.95
N CYS A 153 0.42 -0.63 -1.10
CA CYS A 153 -1.02 -0.71 -1.29
C CYS A 153 -1.46 0.01 -2.57
N ALA A 154 -1.00 1.25 -2.77
CA ALA A 154 -1.32 2.01 -3.97
C ALA A 154 -0.90 1.28 -5.25
N PHE A 155 0.31 0.70 -5.26
CA PHE A 155 0.80 -0.11 -6.37
C PHE A 155 -0.03 -1.38 -6.56
N PHE A 156 -0.36 -2.10 -5.49
CA PHE A 156 -1.12 -3.35 -5.54
C PHE A 156 -2.54 -3.11 -6.08
N PHE A 157 -3.23 -2.07 -5.60
CA PHE A 157 -4.55 -1.73 -6.10
C PHE A 157 -4.54 -1.25 -7.55
N ALA A 158 -3.53 -0.47 -7.96
CA ALA A 158 -3.38 -0.09 -9.36
C ALA A 158 -3.23 -1.32 -10.27
N LEU A 159 -2.45 -2.31 -9.82
CA LEU A 159 -2.23 -3.55 -10.55
C LEU A 159 -3.50 -4.41 -10.64
N LEU A 160 -4.28 -4.53 -9.55
CA LEU A 160 -5.56 -5.22 -9.57
C LEU A 160 -6.54 -4.58 -10.55
N LYS A 161 -6.63 -3.25 -10.56
CA LYS A 161 -7.47 -2.50 -11.49
C LYS A 161 -7.07 -2.73 -12.95
N ASP A 162 -5.77 -2.77 -13.24
CA ASP A 162 -5.26 -3.10 -14.57
C ASP A 162 -5.63 -4.54 -14.97
N CYS A 163 -5.47 -5.52 -14.06
CA CYS A 163 -5.88 -6.90 -14.30
C CYS A 163 -7.39 -7.02 -14.60
N GLU A 164 -8.23 -6.34 -13.83
CA GLU A 164 -9.67 -6.31 -14.06
C GLU A 164 -10.00 -5.77 -15.47
N LYS A 165 -9.39 -4.66 -15.85
CA LYS A 165 -9.55 -4.08 -17.19
C LYS A 165 -9.13 -5.07 -18.28
N TYR A 166 -7.98 -5.72 -18.16
CA TYR A 166 -7.55 -6.74 -19.12
C TYR A 166 -8.51 -7.91 -19.23
N MET A 167 -9.05 -8.37 -18.10
CA MET A 167 -10.04 -9.46 -18.09
C MET A 167 -11.33 -9.05 -18.81
N LEU A 168 -11.81 -7.83 -18.59
CA LEU A 168 -12.99 -7.30 -19.29
C LEU A 168 -12.73 -7.18 -20.78
N ASP A 169 -11.61 -6.61 -21.20
CA ASP A 169 -11.23 -6.46 -22.61
C ASP A 169 -11.09 -7.83 -23.30
N TYR A 170 -10.51 -8.80 -22.63
CA TYR A 170 -10.39 -10.17 -23.11
C TYR A 170 -11.75 -10.85 -23.27
N SER A 171 -12.61 -10.75 -22.25
CA SER A 171 -13.96 -11.29 -22.29
C SER A 171 -14.79 -10.69 -23.42
N MET A 172 -14.73 -9.36 -23.59
CA MET A 172 -15.37 -8.65 -24.70
C MET A 172 -14.82 -9.09 -26.06
N SER A 173 -13.52 -9.38 -26.16
CA SER A 173 -12.90 -9.86 -27.39
C SER A 173 -13.40 -11.26 -27.79
N ILE A 174 -13.61 -12.15 -26.79
CA ILE A 174 -14.18 -13.48 -27.00
C ILE A 174 -15.64 -13.37 -27.45
N LEU A 175 -16.44 -12.55 -26.76
CA LEU A 175 -17.85 -12.32 -27.12
C LEU A 175 -17.97 -11.78 -28.55
N LYS A 176 -17.14 -10.83 -28.96
CA LYS A 176 -17.11 -10.32 -30.33
C LYS A 176 -16.71 -11.36 -31.38
N LYS A 177 -15.92 -12.36 -31.02
CA LYS A 177 -15.51 -13.45 -31.93
C LYS A 177 -16.56 -14.56 -32.05
N SER A 178 -17.38 -14.79 -31.04
CA SER A 178 -18.42 -15.82 -31.05
C SER A 178 -19.65 -15.35 -31.86
N LYS A 179 -20.31 -16.27 -32.60
CA LYS A 179 -21.55 -15.91 -33.31
C LYS A 179 -22.69 -15.51 -32.36
N GLN A 180 -22.79 -16.20 -31.21
CA GLN A 180 -23.78 -15.91 -30.17
C GLN A 180 -23.51 -14.58 -29.48
N GLY A 181 -22.23 -14.26 -29.19
CA GLY A 181 -21.84 -13.00 -28.57
C GLY A 181 -22.11 -11.81 -29.50
N ARG A 182 -21.91 -11.95 -30.80
CA ARG A 182 -22.25 -10.90 -31.79
C ARG A 182 -23.77 -10.65 -31.86
N ALA A 183 -24.58 -11.69 -31.83
CA ALA A 183 -26.04 -11.56 -31.81
C ALA A 183 -26.50 -10.85 -30.52
N TYR A 184 -25.91 -11.17 -29.37
CA TYR A 184 -26.22 -10.54 -28.10
C TYR A 184 -25.87 -9.03 -28.07
N LEU A 185 -24.70 -8.68 -28.59
CA LEU A 185 -24.25 -7.28 -28.65
C LEU A 185 -25.08 -6.42 -29.63
N THR A 186 -25.59 -7.03 -30.73
CA THR A 186 -26.47 -6.33 -31.68
C THR A 186 -27.90 -6.19 -31.17
N GLN A 187 -28.38 -7.09 -30.33
CA GLN A 187 -29.73 -7.04 -29.77
C GLN A 187 -29.89 -6.04 -28.62
N ASN A 188 -28.84 -5.79 -27.86
CA ASN A 188 -28.87 -4.91 -26.68
C ASN A 188 -28.30 -3.50 -26.94
N GLY A 189 -28.15 -3.08 -28.20
CA GLY A 189 -27.69 -1.77 -28.69
C GLY A 189 -26.94 -0.94 -27.65
N ASP A 190 -25.65 -0.74 -27.82
CA ASP A 190 -24.74 0.09 -27.06
C ASP A 190 -23.91 -0.54 -25.92
N GLY A 191 -23.53 -1.81 -26.02
CA GLY A 191 -22.27 -2.29 -25.43
C GLY A 191 -22.02 -2.11 -23.91
N MET A 192 -23.01 -1.69 -23.14
CA MET A 192 -22.90 -1.63 -21.67
C MET A 192 -23.46 -2.91 -21.08
N LEU A 193 -22.58 -3.80 -20.66
CA LEU A 193 -22.91 -4.86 -19.70
C LEU A 193 -23.18 -4.19 -18.35
N ALA A 194 -24.45 -4.05 -17.98
CA ALA A 194 -24.80 -3.81 -16.60
C ALA A 194 -24.49 -5.11 -15.84
N LEU A 195 -23.39 -5.14 -15.11
CA LEU A 195 -23.15 -6.12 -14.06
C LEU A 195 -24.03 -5.69 -12.90
N GLU A 196 -25.24 -6.27 -12.78
CA GLU A 196 -25.95 -6.31 -11.50
C GLU A 196 -25.19 -7.26 -10.57
N LEU A 197 -24.58 -6.69 -9.53
CA LEU A 197 -24.03 -7.40 -8.38
C LEU A 197 -25.15 -7.80 -7.42
#